data_5131fc29e55c0b8409ce8590a56025b4
#
_entry.id   5131fc29e55c0b8409ce8590a56025b4
#
_cell.length_a   1.000
_cell.length_b   1.000
_cell.length_c   1.000
_cell.angle_alpha   90.00
_cell.angle_beta   90.00
_cell.angle_gamma   90.00
#
_symmetry.space_group_name_H-M   'P 1'
#
loop_
_entity.id
_entity.type
_entity.pdbx_description
1 polymer ?
#
loop_
_entity_poly.entity_id
_entity_poly.type
_entity_poly.pdbx_seq_one_letter_code
_entity_poly.pdbx_strand_id
1 'polypeptide(L)'
;MPLAMHGQLSNRMRILPIRIIILLLVCFPARAVAVEILRVAVISDMNGSYGSTRYEATVDSAVARILELKPDLVLSTGDMVAGQRIPHLARNAVLPMWDAFHEHVSAPLANASIPLAVTPGNHDASAYAGFGLERTVFAEQWTPRKPDVRFVDDAGYPFHYAFEFADILFISLDATTVGHLPQQQMDWLRQVLAEHGAASQRRVVFSHVPLWPFAQGREREYIGDHKLQSLLEAANVDLFLSGHHHAFYPGTSNGIAFVSQSCLGAGPRRLLGTREKSKQGFTLIEFTDNEIRIAAYVEPHFETEIDWSTLPTHVRSAAAELVRVDLSDLEIKPIAAAR
;
A
#
# COMPACT_ATOMS: atom_id res chain seq x y z
N MET A 1 -19.10 113.06 -9.26
CA MET A 1 -20.43 112.61 -8.82
C MET A 1 -20.77 111.27 -9.39
N PRO A 2 -21.44 110.46 -8.72
CA PRO A 2 -21.30 109.97 -7.34
C PRO A 2 -21.40 108.42 -7.26
N LEU A 3 -21.34 108.05 -6.07
CA LEU A 3 -22.01 106.93 -5.32
C LEU A 3 -21.27 105.61 -5.22
N ALA A 4 -20.95 105.42 -4.01
CA ALA A 4 -20.52 104.09 -3.41
C ALA A 4 -21.70 103.12 -3.34
N MET A 5 -21.41 101.86 -3.45
CA MET A 5 -22.24 100.83 -2.84
C MET A 5 -21.36 99.76 -2.19
N HIS A 6 -21.61 99.59 -0.94
CA HIS A 6 -21.06 98.57 -0.08
C HIS A 6 -21.60 97.21 -0.48
N GLY A 7 -20.73 96.24 -0.68
CA GLY A 7 -21.13 94.83 -0.81
C GLY A 7 -20.52 94.01 0.34
N GLN A 8 -21.37 93.50 1.25
CA GLN A 8 -21.01 92.63 2.37
C GLN A 8 -20.55 91.25 1.89
N LEU A 9 -19.39 90.84 2.33
CA LEU A 9 -18.86 89.52 2.13
C LEU A 9 -19.46 88.62 3.21
N SER A 10 -20.43 87.71 2.83
CA SER A 10 -20.95 86.63 3.65
C SER A 10 -20.04 85.40 3.60
N ASN A 11 -19.35 85.17 4.70
CA ASN A 11 -18.48 84.01 4.85
C ASN A 11 -19.36 82.80 5.21
N ARG A 12 -19.74 81.98 4.23
CA ARG A 12 -20.39 80.66 4.45
C ARG A 12 -19.35 79.58 4.57
N MET A 13 -19.09 79.13 5.79
CA MET A 13 -18.31 77.98 6.14
C MET A 13 -19.04 76.74 5.65
N ARG A 14 -18.47 76.04 4.64
CA ARG A 14 -18.97 74.74 4.15
C ARG A 14 -18.46 73.65 5.07
N ILE A 15 -19.34 73.05 5.86
CA ILE A 15 -19.09 71.84 6.64
C ILE A 15 -19.12 70.64 5.70
N LEU A 16 -17.95 70.00 5.49
CA LEU A 16 -17.85 68.74 4.74
C LEU A 16 -18.34 67.60 5.66
N PRO A 17 -19.23 66.70 5.19
CA PRO A 17 -19.66 65.58 6.02
C PRO A 17 -18.51 64.52 6.02
N ILE A 18 -18.01 64.21 7.19
CA ILE A 18 -17.10 63.07 7.42
C ILE A 18 -17.91 61.79 7.21
N ARG A 19 -17.66 61.09 6.09
CA ARG A 19 -18.15 59.74 5.88
C ARG A 19 -17.30 58.75 6.67
N ILE A 20 -17.81 58.26 7.78
CA ILE A 20 -17.20 57.14 8.52
C ILE A 20 -17.42 55.85 7.72
N ILE A 21 -16.37 55.32 7.11
CA ILE A 21 -16.37 54.02 6.48
C ILE A 21 -16.18 52.99 7.62
N ILE A 22 -17.25 52.31 8.02
CA ILE A 22 -17.17 51.18 8.94
C ILE A 22 -16.68 49.98 8.11
N LEU A 23 -15.39 49.61 8.27
CA LEU A 23 -14.81 48.41 7.69
C LEU A 23 -15.32 47.21 8.53
N LEU A 24 -16.35 46.53 8.05
CA LEU A 24 -16.78 45.27 8.62
C LEU A 24 -15.70 44.21 8.33
N LEU A 25 -14.87 43.92 9.35
CA LEU A 25 -13.97 42.74 9.30
C LEU A 25 -14.86 41.48 9.36
N VAL A 26 -15.14 40.90 8.23
CA VAL A 26 -15.74 39.56 8.13
C VAL A 26 -14.67 38.55 8.55
N CYS A 27 -14.69 38.14 9.82
CA CYS A 27 -13.91 37.04 10.33
C CYS A 27 -14.49 35.75 9.73
N PHE A 28 -13.90 35.25 8.62
CA PHE A 28 -14.18 33.88 8.21
C PHE A 28 -13.57 32.94 9.24
N PRO A 29 -14.36 32.04 9.85
CA PRO A 29 -13.75 31.00 10.67
C PRO A 29 -12.83 30.18 9.75
N ALA A 30 -11.54 30.11 10.10
CA ALA A 30 -10.64 29.17 9.49
C ALA A 30 -11.21 27.77 9.78
N ARG A 31 -11.83 27.14 8.77
CA ARG A 31 -12.14 25.73 8.84
C ARG A 31 -10.81 25.02 8.95
N ALA A 32 -10.54 24.40 10.09
CA ALA A 32 -9.51 23.38 10.18
C ALA A 32 -9.89 22.33 9.14
N VAL A 33 -9.14 22.26 8.03
CA VAL A 33 -9.21 21.16 7.08
C VAL A 33 -8.71 19.96 7.90
N ALA A 34 -9.60 19.04 8.26
CA ALA A 34 -9.18 17.77 8.81
C ALA A 34 -8.25 17.15 7.74
N VAL A 35 -7.02 16.85 8.11
CA VAL A 35 -6.11 16.10 7.26
C VAL A 35 -6.79 14.76 7.04
N GLU A 36 -7.22 14.50 5.81
CA GLU A 36 -7.85 13.23 5.47
C GLU A 36 -6.74 12.18 5.45
N ILE A 37 -6.79 11.27 6.42
CA ILE A 37 -5.81 10.19 6.55
C ILE A 37 -6.35 9.01 5.78
N LEU A 38 -5.69 8.62 4.71
CA LEU A 38 -5.98 7.38 4.02
C LEU A 38 -5.34 6.21 4.77
N ARG A 39 -6.15 5.22 5.14
CA ARG A 39 -5.71 3.99 5.82
C ARG A 39 -5.75 2.80 4.88
N VAL A 40 -4.62 2.16 4.70
CA VAL A 40 -4.48 0.97 3.86
C VAL A 40 -3.97 -0.19 4.70
N ALA A 41 -4.76 -1.26 4.83
CA ALA A 41 -4.27 -2.49 5.43
C ALA A 41 -3.63 -3.39 4.36
N VAL A 42 -2.50 -4.02 4.68
CA VAL A 42 -1.78 -4.93 3.77
C VAL A 42 -1.71 -6.30 4.42
N ILE A 43 -2.29 -7.30 3.74
CA ILE A 43 -2.29 -8.70 4.13
C ILE A 43 -1.46 -9.52 3.15
N SER A 44 -0.87 -10.62 3.61
CA SER A 44 0.02 -11.46 2.81
C SER A 44 0.08 -12.89 3.29
N ASP A 45 0.37 -13.81 2.38
CA ASP A 45 0.81 -15.18 2.72
C ASP A 45 -0.13 -15.84 3.74
N MET A 46 -1.42 -15.91 3.40
CA MET A 46 -2.48 -16.41 4.27
C MET A 46 -2.65 -17.92 4.16
N ASN A 47 -2.09 -18.54 3.13
CA ASN A 47 -2.21 -19.94 2.80
C ASN A 47 -1.60 -20.85 3.88
N GLY A 48 -2.18 -22.05 4.00
CA GLY A 48 -1.63 -23.15 4.77
C GLY A 48 -0.73 -24.09 3.93
N SER A 49 -0.68 -25.37 4.29
CA SER A 49 0.05 -26.39 3.52
C SER A 49 -0.58 -26.63 2.15
N TYR A 50 0.23 -27.05 1.17
CA TYR A 50 -0.18 -27.28 -0.22
C TYR A 50 -1.48 -28.06 -0.38
N GLY A 51 -2.45 -27.46 -1.05
CA GLY A 51 -3.79 -28.03 -1.31
C GLY A 51 -4.75 -27.89 -0.13
N SER A 52 -4.39 -27.17 0.94
CA SER A 52 -5.27 -26.94 2.08
C SER A 52 -6.38 -25.96 1.75
N THR A 53 -7.58 -26.27 2.26
CA THR A 53 -8.71 -25.34 2.31
C THR A 53 -8.90 -24.76 3.72
N ARG A 54 -7.97 -25.03 4.64
CA ARG A 54 -8.05 -24.57 6.03
C ARG A 54 -7.11 -23.39 6.25
N TYR A 55 -7.64 -22.37 6.88
CA TYR A 55 -6.89 -21.24 7.38
C TYR A 55 -6.57 -21.41 8.86
N GLU A 56 -5.46 -20.85 9.31
CA GLU A 56 -5.16 -20.74 10.73
C GLU A 56 -6.10 -19.71 11.38
N ALA A 57 -6.41 -19.89 12.66
CA ALA A 57 -7.26 -18.97 13.41
C ALA A 57 -6.70 -17.51 13.44
N THR A 58 -5.40 -17.34 13.21
CA THR A 58 -4.74 -16.06 13.07
C THR A 58 -5.27 -15.26 11.88
N VAL A 59 -5.67 -15.92 10.77
CA VAL A 59 -6.27 -15.25 9.59
C VAL A 59 -7.61 -14.62 9.98
N ASP A 60 -8.50 -15.36 10.63
CA ASP A 60 -9.81 -14.86 11.07
C ASP A 60 -9.65 -13.72 12.10
N SER A 61 -8.71 -13.87 13.04
CA SER A 61 -8.42 -12.84 14.04
C SER A 61 -7.88 -11.56 13.41
N ALA A 62 -7.01 -11.68 12.41
CA ALA A 62 -6.49 -10.54 11.66
C ALA A 62 -7.58 -9.84 10.87
N VAL A 63 -8.45 -10.58 10.17
CA VAL A 63 -9.58 -10.02 9.43
C VAL A 63 -10.54 -9.31 10.38
N ALA A 64 -10.87 -9.90 11.54
CA ALA A 64 -11.70 -9.25 12.54
C ALA A 64 -11.07 -7.91 13.02
N ARG A 65 -9.77 -7.92 13.28
CA ARG A 65 -9.06 -6.70 13.67
C ARG A 65 -9.03 -5.63 12.58
N ILE A 66 -8.83 -6.03 11.32
CA ILE A 66 -8.89 -5.12 10.16
C ILE A 66 -10.28 -4.48 10.07
N LEU A 67 -11.35 -5.25 10.26
CA LEU A 67 -12.72 -4.73 10.26
C LEU A 67 -12.96 -3.70 11.38
N GLU A 68 -12.36 -3.90 12.56
CA GLU A 68 -12.41 -2.92 13.67
C GLU A 68 -11.64 -1.64 13.34
N LEU A 69 -10.47 -1.75 12.70
CA LEU A 69 -9.63 -0.62 12.31
C LEU A 69 -10.24 0.20 11.16
N LYS A 70 -11.18 -0.40 10.40
CA LYS A 70 -11.91 0.24 9.28
C LYS A 70 -10.97 0.95 8.31
N PRO A 71 -10.02 0.23 7.66
CA PRO A 71 -9.22 0.84 6.63
C PRO A 71 -10.10 1.20 5.42
N ASP A 72 -9.64 2.15 4.63
CA ASP A 72 -10.32 2.59 3.40
C ASP A 72 -10.07 1.61 2.25
N LEU A 73 -8.96 0.87 2.31
CA LEU A 73 -8.53 -0.10 1.30
C LEU A 73 -7.77 -1.25 1.97
N VAL A 74 -7.94 -2.46 1.46
CA VAL A 74 -7.06 -3.59 1.77
C VAL A 74 -6.29 -3.99 0.51
N LEU A 75 -4.97 -4.19 0.66
CA LEU A 75 -4.10 -4.79 -0.35
C LEU A 75 -3.73 -6.20 0.06
N SER A 76 -3.75 -7.15 -0.87
CA SER A 76 -3.12 -8.46 -0.69
C SER A 76 -1.87 -8.55 -1.56
N THR A 77 -0.73 -8.86 -0.93
CA THR A 77 0.52 -9.11 -1.65
C THR A 77 0.68 -10.59 -2.05
N GLY A 78 -0.42 -11.32 -2.18
CA GLY A 78 -0.46 -12.67 -2.74
C GLY A 78 -0.37 -13.79 -1.72
N ASP A 79 -0.33 -15.02 -2.24
CA ASP A 79 -0.38 -16.29 -1.51
C ASP A 79 -1.63 -16.38 -0.61
N MET A 80 -2.77 -16.15 -1.27
CA MET A 80 -4.10 -16.22 -0.68
C MET A 80 -4.56 -17.66 -0.50
N VAL A 81 -4.22 -18.56 -1.45
CA VAL A 81 -4.59 -19.99 -1.46
C VAL A 81 -3.34 -20.87 -1.53
N ALA A 82 -3.50 -22.16 -1.25
CA ALA A 82 -2.42 -23.12 -1.06
C ALA A 82 -2.09 -23.95 -2.34
N GLY A 83 -2.03 -23.32 -3.48
CA GLY A 83 -1.68 -23.98 -4.76
C GLY A 83 -0.20 -24.30 -4.90
N GLN A 84 0.28 -24.39 -6.16
CA GLN A 84 1.67 -24.67 -6.55
C GLN A 84 2.18 -26.05 -6.07
N ARG A 85 1.27 -27.00 -5.95
CA ARG A 85 1.61 -28.36 -5.52
C ARG A 85 2.08 -29.22 -6.70
N ILE A 86 3.05 -30.12 -6.45
CA ILE A 86 3.47 -31.18 -7.38
C ILE A 86 3.19 -32.54 -6.73
N PRO A 87 2.47 -33.46 -7.41
CA PRO A 87 1.85 -33.31 -8.74
C PRO A 87 0.78 -32.21 -8.77
N HIS A 88 0.60 -31.58 -9.94
CA HIS A 88 -0.29 -30.43 -10.12
C HIS A 88 -1.72 -30.74 -9.66
N LEU A 89 -2.35 -29.75 -9.04
CA LEU A 89 -3.71 -29.85 -8.57
C LEU A 89 -4.70 -29.82 -9.73
N ALA A 90 -5.72 -30.66 -9.65
CA ALA A 90 -6.86 -30.59 -10.55
C ALA A 90 -7.80 -29.44 -10.13
N ARG A 91 -8.61 -28.95 -11.08
CA ARG A 91 -9.55 -27.84 -10.85
C ARG A 91 -10.48 -28.04 -9.65
N ASN A 92 -10.96 -29.27 -9.45
CA ASN A 92 -11.82 -29.63 -8.32
C ASN A 92 -11.12 -29.58 -6.96
N ALA A 93 -9.79 -29.51 -6.92
CA ALA A 93 -9.01 -29.24 -5.71
C ALA A 93 -8.68 -27.76 -5.54
N VAL A 94 -8.52 -27.01 -6.66
CA VAL A 94 -8.20 -25.58 -6.63
C VAL A 94 -9.41 -24.72 -6.23
N LEU A 95 -10.60 -25.00 -6.79
CA LEU A 95 -11.81 -24.23 -6.51
C LEU A 95 -12.18 -24.17 -5.01
N PRO A 96 -12.18 -25.27 -4.24
CA PRO A 96 -12.50 -25.20 -2.82
C PRO A 96 -11.52 -24.39 -1.98
N MET A 97 -10.27 -24.22 -2.43
CA MET A 97 -9.33 -23.31 -1.76
C MET A 97 -9.77 -21.86 -1.91
N TRP A 98 -10.26 -21.48 -3.08
CA TRP A 98 -10.81 -20.14 -3.33
C TRP A 98 -12.12 -19.92 -2.58
N ASP A 99 -13.01 -20.93 -2.53
CA ASP A 99 -14.24 -20.84 -1.75
C ASP A 99 -13.92 -20.54 -0.28
N ALA A 100 -12.94 -21.24 0.29
CA ALA A 100 -12.48 -21.00 1.66
C ALA A 100 -11.85 -19.59 1.83
N PHE A 101 -11.01 -19.12 0.88
CA PHE A 101 -10.46 -17.77 0.92
C PHE A 101 -11.58 -16.71 0.93
N HIS A 102 -12.58 -16.91 0.09
CA HIS A 102 -13.69 -15.97 0.03
C HIS A 102 -14.52 -15.97 1.32
N GLU A 103 -14.72 -17.13 1.94
CA GLU A 103 -15.43 -17.26 3.22
C GLU A 103 -14.67 -16.52 4.35
N HIS A 104 -13.37 -16.78 4.49
CA HIS A 104 -12.56 -16.27 5.60
C HIS A 104 -12.11 -14.82 5.42
N VAL A 105 -11.90 -14.34 4.19
CA VAL A 105 -11.24 -13.06 3.94
C VAL A 105 -12.08 -12.11 3.08
N SER A 106 -12.35 -12.45 1.82
CA SER A 106 -12.90 -11.46 0.90
C SER A 106 -14.38 -11.13 1.16
N ALA A 107 -15.20 -12.09 1.58
CA ALA A 107 -16.62 -11.83 1.89
C ALA A 107 -16.78 -10.96 3.16
N PRO A 108 -16.08 -11.19 4.26
CA PRO A 108 -16.10 -10.27 5.41
C PRO A 108 -15.75 -8.83 5.04
N LEU A 109 -14.69 -8.61 4.24
CA LEU A 109 -14.28 -7.28 3.76
C LEU A 109 -15.36 -6.65 2.86
N ALA A 110 -15.88 -7.42 1.91
CA ALA A 110 -16.94 -6.96 1.01
C ALA A 110 -18.22 -6.58 1.76
N ASN A 111 -18.62 -7.37 2.76
CA ASN A 111 -19.78 -7.09 3.63
C ASN A 111 -19.59 -5.77 4.43
N ALA A 112 -18.36 -5.42 4.75
CA ALA A 112 -18.01 -4.15 5.38
C ALA A 112 -17.81 -3.00 4.39
N SER A 113 -17.99 -3.25 3.09
CA SER A 113 -17.75 -2.28 2.00
C SER A 113 -16.29 -1.79 1.93
N ILE A 114 -15.34 -2.64 2.32
CA ILE A 114 -13.91 -2.34 2.21
C ILE A 114 -13.39 -2.99 0.93
N PRO A 115 -12.90 -2.20 -0.04
CA PRO A 115 -12.34 -2.74 -1.28
C PRO A 115 -11.07 -3.54 -1.01
N LEU A 116 -10.93 -4.67 -1.72
CA LEU A 116 -9.75 -5.55 -1.66
C LEU A 116 -9.08 -5.58 -3.03
N ALA A 117 -7.89 -5.00 -3.16
CA ALA A 117 -7.05 -5.10 -4.34
C ALA A 117 -5.94 -6.15 -4.12
N VAL A 118 -5.72 -7.00 -5.11
CA VAL A 118 -4.84 -8.17 -4.95
C VAL A 118 -3.75 -8.20 -6.01
N THR A 119 -2.56 -8.70 -5.66
CA THR A 119 -1.57 -9.18 -6.62
C THR A 119 -1.46 -10.70 -6.53
N PRO A 120 -1.18 -11.41 -7.64
CA PRO A 120 -1.02 -12.87 -7.58
C PRO A 120 0.21 -13.25 -6.77
N GLY A 121 0.09 -14.27 -5.91
CA GLY A 121 1.20 -14.98 -5.32
C GLY A 121 1.61 -16.23 -6.13
N ASN A 122 2.76 -16.83 -5.78
CA ASN A 122 3.19 -18.04 -6.47
C ASN A 122 2.31 -19.26 -6.16
N HIS A 123 1.66 -19.28 -4.98
CA HIS A 123 0.68 -20.31 -4.64
C HIS A 123 -0.71 -20.05 -5.23
N ASP A 124 -0.99 -18.82 -5.66
CA ASP A 124 -2.28 -18.45 -6.29
C ASP A 124 -2.27 -18.72 -7.79
N ALA A 125 -1.18 -18.26 -8.44
CA ALA A 125 -1.13 -18.14 -9.89
C ALA A 125 0.32 -18.14 -10.42
N SER A 126 1.11 -19.16 -10.06
CA SER A 126 2.49 -19.28 -10.50
C SER A 126 2.64 -19.17 -12.03
N ALA A 127 3.58 -18.34 -12.48
CA ALA A 127 3.96 -18.25 -13.88
C ALA A 127 4.98 -19.33 -14.30
N TYR A 128 5.42 -20.21 -13.39
CA TYR A 128 6.20 -21.38 -13.77
C TYR A 128 5.40 -22.36 -14.64
N ALA A 129 6.10 -23.06 -15.50
CA ALA A 129 5.49 -24.06 -16.38
C ALA A 129 4.70 -25.12 -15.59
N GLY A 130 3.50 -25.46 -16.05
CA GLY A 130 2.63 -26.47 -15.44
C GLY A 130 1.53 -25.89 -14.54
N PHE A 131 1.61 -24.63 -14.10
CA PHE A 131 0.62 -24.01 -13.23
C PHE A 131 -0.44 -23.15 -13.94
N GLY A 132 -0.56 -23.28 -15.27
CA GLY A 132 -1.53 -22.51 -16.05
C GLY A 132 -2.98 -22.66 -15.65
N LEU A 133 -3.37 -23.83 -15.09
CA LEU A 133 -4.72 -24.05 -14.55
C LEU A 133 -5.00 -23.11 -13.35
N GLU A 134 -4.05 -23.00 -12.42
CA GLU A 134 -4.17 -22.15 -11.24
C GLU A 134 -4.29 -20.67 -11.66
N ARG A 135 -3.49 -20.23 -12.64
CA ARG A 135 -3.61 -18.87 -13.22
C ARG A 135 -4.98 -18.64 -13.86
N THR A 136 -5.51 -19.63 -14.59
CA THR A 136 -6.86 -19.53 -15.17
C THR A 136 -7.91 -19.37 -14.08
N VAL A 137 -7.84 -20.18 -13.02
CA VAL A 137 -8.79 -20.10 -11.90
C VAL A 137 -8.63 -18.77 -11.16
N PHE A 138 -7.41 -18.28 -10.94
CA PHE A 138 -7.17 -16.96 -10.35
C PHE A 138 -7.90 -15.85 -11.13
N ALA A 139 -7.76 -15.84 -12.45
CA ALA A 139 -8.45 -14.86 -13.29
C ALA A 139 -9.97 -14.98 -13.18
N GLU A 140 -10.51 -16.21 -13.17
CA GLU A 140 -11.95 -16.45 -13.01
C GLU A 140 -12.48 -16.00 -11.64
N GLN A 141 -11.67 -16.11 -10.58
CA GLN A 141 -12.05 -15.66 -9.24
C GLN A 141 -12.06 -14.14 -9.13
N TRP A 142 -11.08 -13.45 -9.72
CA TRP A 142 -10.92 -12.01 -9.50
C TRP A 142 -11.58 -11.13 -10.55
N THR A 143 -11.75 -11.57 -11.79
CA THR A 143 -12.44 -10.77 -12.83
C THR A 143 -13.84 -10.30 -12.39
N PRO A 144 -14.71 -11.13 -11.77
CA PRO A 144 -16.01 -10.68 -11.29
C PRO A 144 -15.94 -9.93 -9.93
N ARG A 145 -14.79 -9.90 -9.26
CA ARG A 145 -14.58 -9.29 -7.93
C ARG A 145 -13.65 -8.08 -8.00
N LYS A 146 -13.64 -7.39 -9.13
CA LYS A 146 -12.85 -6.19 -9.34
C LYS A 146 -13.19 -5.16 -8.25
N PRO A 147 -12.19 -4.60 -7.51
CA PRO A 147 -12.47 -3.64 -6.45
C PRO A 147 -13.07 -2.34 -7.01
N ASP A 148 -13.89 -1.67 -6.20
CA ASP A 148 -14.48 -0.38 -6.55
C ASP A 148 -13.44 0.73 -6.31
N VAL A 149 -12.55 0.91 -7.28
CA VAL A 149 -11.48 1.92 -7.31
C VAL A 149 -11.37 2.51 -8.73
N ARG A 150 -10.72 3.65 -8.88
CA ARG A 150 -10.51 4.27 -10.20
C ARG A 150 -9.33 3.62 -10.93
N PHE A 151 -9.60 2.62 -11.76
CA PHE A 151 -8.56 2.03 -12.61
C PHE A 151 -8.02 3.07 -13.60
N VAL A 152 -6.70 3.14 -13.72
CA VAL A 152 -6.00 3.92 -14.75
C VAL A 152 -5.48 3.00 -15.86
N ASP A 153 -5.15 1.75 -15.55
CA ASP A 153 -4.90 0.68 -16.52
C ASP A 153 -5.31 -0.67 -15.91
N ASP A 154 -6.19 -1.40 -16.58
CA ASP A 154 -6.71 -2.69 -16.16
C ASP A 154 -6.63 -3.78 -17.24
N ALA A 155 -5.89 -3.52 -18.33
CA ALA A 155 -5.77 -4.44 -19.44
C ALA A 155 -5.17 -5.80 -19.04
N GLY A 156 -4.30 -5.80 -18.03
CA GLY A 156 -3.69 -7.00 -17.44
C GLY A 156 -4.37 -7.56 -16.20
N TYR A 157 -5.52 -6.99 -15.79
CA TYR A 157 -6.22 -7.44 -14.58
C TYR A 157 -6.67 -8.91 -14.68
N PRO A 158 -6.52 -9.71 -13.63
CA PRO A 158 -6.09 -9.39 -12.27
C PRO A 158 -4.58 -9.61 -12.00
N PHE A 159 -3.75 -9.80 -13.00
CA PHE A 159 -2.32 -10.14 -12.84
C PHE A 159 -1.45 -8.90 -12.62
N HIS A 160 -1.58 -7.90 -13.50
CA HIS A 160 -0.94 -6.60 -13.35
C HIS A 160 -1.92 -5.51 -13.78
N TYR A 161 -1.97 -4.44 -13.03
CA TYR A 161 -2.89 -3.33 -13.25
C TYR A 161 -2.50 -2.13 -12.39
N ALA A 162 -3.09 -0.97 -12.70
CA ALA A 162 -2.89 0.24 -11.93
C ALA A 162 -4.22 0.95 -11.65
N PHE A 163 -4.32 1.54 -10.48
CA PHE A 163 -5.49 2.30 -10.05
C PHE A 163 -5.10 3.48 -9.17
N GLU A 164 -5.95 4.48 -9.12
CA GLU A 164 -5.86 5.59 -8.18
C GLU A 164 -6.91 5.44 -7.09
N PHE A 165 -6.50 5.75 -5.87
CA PHE A 165 -7.37 5.81 -4.71
C PHE A 165 -6.89 6.93 -3.79
N ALA A 166 -7.74 7.93 -3.49
CA ALA A 166 -7.39 9.11 -2.69
C ALA A 166 -6.06 9.79 -3.14
N ASP A 167 -5.94 10.09 -4.44
CA ASP A 167 -4.80 10.74 -5.08
C ASP A 167 -3.45 9.97 -4.98
N ILE A 168 -3.51 8.69 -4.61
CA ILE A 168 -2.37 7.78 -4.60
C ILE A 168 -2.49 6.80 -5.76
N LEU A 169 -1.39 6.63 -6.50
CA LEU A 169 -1.27 5.63 -7.56
C LEU A 169 -0.80 4.30 -6.96
N PHE A 170 -1.60 3.26 -7.12
CA PHE A 170 -1.28 1.89 -6.76
C PHE A 170 -1.06 1.05 -8.02
N ILE A 171 0.04 0.28 -8.04
CA ILE A 171 0.44 -0.54 -9.18
C ILE A 171 0.70 -1.97 -8.72
N SER A 172 -0.10 -2.92 -9.20
CA SER A 172 0.10 -4.36 -8.99
C SER A 172 1.02 -4.94 -10.05
N LEU A 173 1.99 -5.76 -9.64
CA LEU A 173 2.89 -6.47 -10.56
C LEU A 173 2.68 -7.99 -10.49
N ASP A 174 2.64 -8.64 -11.65
CA ASP A 174 2.70 -10.10 -11.75
C ASP A 174 4.15 -10.57 -11.54
N ALA A 175 4.51 -10.79 -10.27
CA ALA A 175 5.81 -11.29 -9.86
C ALA A 175 5.64 -12.58 -9.03
N THR A 176 5.32 -13.68 -9.70
CA THR A 176 5.05 -15.00 -9.12
C THR A 176 6.16 -16.01 -9.38
N THR A 177 7.27 -15.55 -9.97
CA THR A 177 8.49 -16.32 -10.22
C THR A 177 9.71 -15.54 -9.77
N VAL A 178 10.76 -16.28 -9.42
CA VAL A 178 12.06 -15.68 -9.11
C VAL A 178 12.73 -15.14 -10.36
N GLY A 179 13.45 -14.04 -10.25
CA GLY A 179 14.17 -13.40 -11.35
C GLY A 179 13.41 -12.22 -11.96
N HIS A 180 13.98 -11.66 -13.02
CA HIS A 180 13.52 -10.41 -13.61
C HIS A 180 12.10 -10.53 -14.18
N LEU A 181 11.35 -9.42 -14.08
CA LEU A 181 10.04 -9.31 -14.73
C LEU A 181 10.18 -9.43 -16.26
N PRO A 182 9.15 -9.95 -16.96
CA PRO A 182 9.09 -9.92 -18.41
C PRO A 182 9.24 -8.50 -18.97
N GLN A 183 9.97 -8.34 -20.07
CA GLN A 183 10.20 -7.03 -20.69
C GLN A 183 8.89 -6.28 -20.99
N GLN A 184 7.86 -7.02 -21.44
CA GLN A 184 6.54 -6.44 -21.71
C GLN A 184 5.93 -5.78 -20.46
N GLN A 185 6.05 -6.41 -19.29
CA GLN A 185 5.56 -5.83 -18.02
C GLN A 185 6.42 -4.63 -17.58
N MET A 186 7.73 -4.67 -17.83
CA MET A 186 8.63 -3.54 -17.58
C MET A 186 8.28 -2.33 -18.45
N ASP A 187 7.95 -2.55 -19.74
CA ASP A 187 7.56 -1.48 -20.65
C ASP A 187 6.19 -0.89 -20.28
N TRP A 188 5.23 -1.75 -19.89
CA TRP A 188 3.94 -1.35 -19.36
C TRP A 188 4.11 -0.51 -18.07
N LEU A 189 4.90 -0.98 -17.10
CA LEU A 189 5.15 -0.25 -15.86
C LEU A 189 5.74 1.15 -16.12
N ARG A 190 6.70 1.24 -17.05
CA ARG A 190 7.30 2.52 -17.45
C ARG A 190 6.24 3.47 -18.00
N GLN A 191 5.34 2.96 -18.85
CA GLN A 191 4.26 3.77 -19.43
C GLN A 191 3.31 4.26 -18.34
N VAL A 192 2.81 3.39 -17.46
CA VAL A 192 1.91 3.76 -16.36
C VAL A 192 2.52 4.84 -15.46
N LEU A 193 3.79 4.67 -15.06
CA LEU A 193 4.50 5.64 -14.23
C LEU A 193 4.70 6.98 -14.93
N ALA A 194 4.97 6.98 -16.24
CA ALA A 194 5.13 8.21 -17.02
C ALA A 194 3.82 8.96 -17.21
N GLU A 195 2.72 8.26 -17.42
CA GLU A 195 1.40 8.86 -17.70
C GLU A 195 0.67 9.33 -16.43
N HIS A 196 0.80 8.59 -15.33
CA HIS A 196 0.01 8.79 -14.10
C HIS A 196 0.86 9.19 -12.87
N GLY A 197 2.15 8.82 -12.83
CA GLY A 197 2.98 9.02 -11.66
C GLY A 197 3.13 10.49 -11.22
N ALA A 198 3.31 11.40 -12.15
CA ALA A 198 3.51 12.82 -11.83
C ALA A 198 2.24 13.53 -11.31
N ALA A 199 1.06 13.02 -11.63
CA ALA A 199 -0.22 13.58 -11.19
C ALA A 199 -0.63 13.08 -9.79
N SER A 200 -0.04 11.98 -9.32
CA SER A 200 -0.38 11.36 -8.04
C SER A 200 0.49 11.91 -6.91
N GLN A 201 -0.11 12.10 -5.73
CA GLN A 201 0.59 12.56 -4.53
C GLN A 201 1.65 11.54 -4.07
N ARG A 202 1.31 10.27 -4.11
CA ARG A 202 2.18 9.14 -3.78
C ARG A 202 2.06 8.02 -4.80
N ARG A 203 3.08 7.15 -4.87
CA ARG A 203 3.16 5.99 -5.77
C ARG A 203 3.53 4.76 -4.98
N VAL A 204 2.66 3.78 -4.98
CA VAL A 204 2.80 2.50 -4.28
C VAL A 204 2.82 1.37 -5.31
N VAL A 205 3.89 0.62 -5.35
CA VAL A 205 3.99 -0.61 -6.14
C VAL A 205 3.86 -1.79 -5.19
N PHE A 206 3.10 -2.81 -5.56
CA PHE A 206 3.00 -4.04 -4.78
C PHE A 206 3.10 -5.28 -5.64
N SER A 207 3.78 -6.28 -5.11
CA SER A 207 4.03 -7.56 -5.77
C SER A 207 4.08 -8.68 -4.73
N HIS A 208 4.11 -9.94 -5.18
CA HIS A 208 4.34 -11.05 -4.25
C HIS A 208 5.83 -11.25 -3.98
N VAL A 209 6.60 -11.63 -5.00
CA VAL A 209 8.05 -11.82 -4.84
C VAL A 209 8.72 -10.46 -4.64
N PRO A 210 9.56 -10.29 -3.59
CA PRO A 210 10.21 -9.02 -3.29
C PRO A 210 11.30 -8.68 -4.31
N LEU A 211 11.62 -7.39 -4.44
CA LEU A 211 12.73 -6.94 -5.29
C LEU A 211 14.08 -7.39 -4.71
N TRP A 212 14.24 -7.35 -3.40
CA TRP A 212 15.46 -7.72 -2.68
C TRP A 212 15.16 -8.72 -1.55
N PRO A 213 16.13 -9.55 -1.15
CA PRO A 213 15.90 -10.57 -0.13
C PRO A 213 15.85 -9.99 1.29
N PHE A 214 14.93 -10.50 2.11
CA PHE A 214 14.74 -10.12 3.52
C PHE A 214 14.97 -11.28 4.49
N ALA A 215 14.62 -12.51 4.11
CA ALA A 215 14.50 -13.62 5.04
C ALA A 215 15.53 -14.72 4.82
N GLN A 216 15.95 -15.38 5.93
CA GLN A 216 16.82 -16.54 5.93
C GLN A 216 16.12 -17.72 5.23
N GLY A 217 16.87 -18.43 4.39
CA GLY A 217 16.37 -19.53 3.56
C GLY A 217 15.62 -19.09 2.31
N ARG A 218 15.55 -17.76 2.04
CA ARG A 218 14.96 -17.15 0.86
C ARG A 218 15.91 -16.19 0.14
N GLU A 219 17.19 -16.31 0.41
CA GLU A 219 18.24 -15.41 -0.10
C GLU A 219 18.36 -15.43 -1.64
N ARG A 220 17.76 -16.40 -2.30
CA ARG A 220 17.75 -16.55 -3.76
C ARG A 220 16.35 -16.38 -4.39
N GLU A 221 15.34 -16.09 -3.58
CA GLU A 221 13.95 -16.01 -4.04
C GLU A 221 13.47 -14.56 -4.08
N TYR A 222 13.97 -13.80 -5.05
CA TYR A 222 13.70 -12.39 -5.26
C TYR A 222 13.77 -12.02 -6.74
N ILE A 223 13.27 -10.85 -7.11
CA ILE A 223 13.27 -10.34 -8.49
C ILE A 223 14.70 -10.00 -8.93
N GLY A 224 15.46 -9.27 -8.11
CA GLY A 224 16.88 -8.99 -8.34
C GLY A 224 17.18 -8.12 -9.57
N ASP A 225 16.28 -7.22 -9.95
CA ASP A 225 16.41 -6.41 -11.15
C ASP A 225 16.76 -4.95 -10.85
N HIS A 226 18.03 -4.59 -11.01
CA HIS A 226 18.47 -3.20 -10.84
C HIS A 226 17.84 -2.23 -11.86
N LYS A 227 17.38 -2.69 -13.03
CA LYS A 227 16.68 -1.83 -13.99
C LYS A 227 15.28 -1.51 -13.48
N LEU A 228 14.62 -2.48 -12.84
CA LEU A 228 13.36 -2.22 -12.16
C LEU A 228 13.56 -1.20 -11.04
N GLN A 229 14.57 -1.38 -10.18
CA GLN A 229 14.86 -0.40 -9.13
C GLN A 229 15.10 1.00 -9.71
N SER A 230 15.95 1.13 -10.71
CA SER A 230 16.24 2.43 -11.35
C SER A 230 15.01 3.07 -11.99
N LEU A 231 14.09 2.26 -12.54
CA LEU A 231 12.81 2.76 -13.05
C LEU A 231 11.92 3.33 -11.92
N LEU A 232 11.84 2.60 -10.80
CA LEU A 232 11.06 3.03 -9.63
C LEU A 232 11.65 4.30 -8.98
N GLU A 233 12.98 4.38 -8.89
CA GLU A 233 13.72 5.56 -8.41
C GLU A 233 13.43 6.79 -9.29
N ALA A 234 13.58 6.64 -10.61
CA ALA A 234 13.36 7.73 -11.57
C ALA A 234 11.90 8.24 -11.55
N ALA A 235 10.95 7.38 -11.21
CA ALA A 235 9.54 7.71 -11.09
C ALA A 235 9.15 8.21 -9.67
N ASN A 236 10.11 8.29 -8.75
CA ASN A 236 9.89 8.65 -7.34
C ASN A 236 8.82 7.77 -6.68
N VAL A 237 8.91 6.45 -6.85
CA VAL A 237 8.03 5.52 -6.14
C VAL A 237 8.32 5.59 -4.64
N ASP A 238 7.29 5.79 -3.83
CA ASP A 238 7.41 5.94 -2.38
C ASP A 238 7.56 4.59 -1.68
N LEU A 239 6.69 3.62 -2.03
CA LEU A 239 6.66 2.30 -1.40
C LEU A 239 6.69 1.17 -2.44
N PHE A 240 7.45 0.12 -2.13
CA PHE A 240 7.38 -1.19 -2.78
C PHE A 240 7.00 -2.24 -1.72
N LEU A 241 5.77 -2.75 -1.78
CA LEU A 241 5.24 -3.73 -0.83
C LEU A 241 5.37 -5.14 -1.38
N SER A 242 5.80 -6.10 -0.56
CA SER A 242 5.97 -7.49 -1.01
C SER A 242 5.72 -8.51 0.09
N GLY A 243 5.24 -9.70 -0.30
CA GLY A 243 5.07 -10.88 0.52
C GLY A 243 6.22 -11.88 0.41
N HIS A 244 5.88 -13.18 0.29
CA HIS A 244 6.77 -14.31 -0.01
C HIS A 244 7.83 -14.64 1.04
N HIS A 245 8.40 -13.63 1.67
CA HIS A 245 9.48 -13.80 2.64
C HIS A 245 8.99 -13.99 4.08
N HIS A 246 7.70 -13.81 4.36
CA HIS A 246 7.05 -14.07 5.64
C HIS A 246 7.75 -13.42 6.83
N ALA A 247 8.32 -12.23 6.65
CA ALA A 247 9.01 -11.49 7.69
C ALA A 247 8.85 -9.99 7.48
N PHE A 248 8.27 -9.31 8.45
CA PHE A 248 8.09 -7.86 8.37
C PHE A 248 9.42 -7.12 8.50
N TYR A 249 9.70 -6.26 7.54
CA TYR A 249 10.80 -5.31 7.61
C TYR A 249 10.53 -4.08 6.74
N PRO A 250 10.51 -2.87 7.32
CA PRO A 250 10.41 -1.62 6.59
C PRO A 250 11.80 -1.12 6.24
N GLY A 251 12.37 -1.64 5.15
CA GLY A 251 13.70 -1.27 4.67
C GLY A 251 13.66 -0.15 3.65
N THR A 252 14.78 0.53 3.43
CA THR A 252 14.93 1.50 2.34
C THR A 252 16.27 1.38 1.65
N SER A 253 16.27 1.73 0.38
CA SER A 253 17.45 1.92 -0.46
C SER A 253 17.12 2.96 -1.53
N ASN A 254 18.03 3.90 -1.75
CA ASN A 254 17.95 4.92 -2.80
C ASN A 254 16.59 5.68 -2.85
N GLY A 255 16.05 6.03 -1.69
CA GLY A 255 14.83 6.85 -1.62
C GLY A 255 13.51 6.10 -1.78
N ILE A 256 13.53 4.77 -1.94
CA ILE A 256 12.34 3.93 -1.97
C ILE A 256 12.25 3.13 -0.67
N ALA A 257 11.06 3.06 -0.08
CA ALA A 257 10.83 2.13 1.02
C ALA A 257 10.37 0.77 0.49
N PHE A 258 11.13 -0.27 0.78
CA PHE A 258 10.83 -1.67 0.49
C PHE A 258 10.26 -2.32 1.75
N VAL A 259 8.96 -2.59 1.78
CA VAL A 259 8.28 -3.14 2.96
C VAL A 259 7.92 -4.60 2.72
N SER A 260 8.68 -5.49 3.34
CA SER A 260 8.37 -6.92 3.36
C SER A 260 7.28 -7.21 4.38
N GLN A 261 6.28 -8.00 4.01
CA GLN A 261 5.15 -8.33 4.88
C GLN A 261 5.42 -9.55 5.74
N SER A 262 4.84 -9.56 6.95
CA SER A 262 4.61 -10.80 7.69
C SER A 262 3.62 -11.69 6.93
N CYS A 263 3.65 -13.00 7.20
CA CYS A 263 2.56 -13.87 6.80
C CYS A 263 1.41 -13.83 7.81
N LEU A 264 0.20 -14.17 7.38
CA LEU A 264 -0.94 -14.45 8.26
C LEU A 264 -1.18 -15.96 8.42
N GLY A 265 -0.75 -16.76 7.43
CA GLY A 265 -0.76 -18.21 7.46
C GLY A 265 0.50 -18.81 8.06
N ALA A 266 0.70 -20.10 7.83
CA ALA A 266 1.85 -20.84 8.36
C ALA A 266 3.18 -20.38 7.76
N GLY A 267 4.24 -20.42 8.55
CA GLY A 267 5.62 -20.36 8.09
C GLY A 267 6.37 -19.03 8.30
N PRO A 268 6.16 -18.31 9.43
CA PRO A 268 6.97 -17.10 9.72
C PRO A 268 8.47 -17.43 9.71
N ARG A 269 9.27 -16.52 9.13
CA ARG A 269 10.72 -16.68 8.91
C ARG A 269 11.53 -15.72 9.75
N ARG A 270 12.85 -15.94 9.77
CA ARG A 270 13.82 -15.01 10.36
C ARG A 270 14.24 -14.00 9.32
N LEU A 271 14.33 -12.74 9.71
CA LEU A 271 15.05 -11.75 8.92
C LEU A 271 16.52 -12.15 8.77
N LEU A 272 17.15 -11.74 7.69
CA LEU A 272 18.60 -11.90 7.50
C LEU A 272 19.34 -11.23 8.66
N GLY A 273 20.28 -11.94 9.25
CA GLY A 273 21.06 -11.44 10.39
C GLY A 273 20.39 -11.55 11.76
N THR A 274 19.14 -12.05 11.86
CA THR A 274 18.44 -12.22 13.14
C THR A 274 18.37 -13.67 13.60
N ARG A 275 18.07 -13.87 14.89
CA ARG A 275 17.86 -15.20 15.50
C ARG A 275 16.38 -15.51 15.70
N GLU A 276 15.57 -14.49 15.91
CA GLU A 276 14.14 -14.63 16.18
C GLU A 276 13.34 -14.71 14.86
N LYS A 277 12.30 -15.51 14.85
CA LYS A 277 11.34 -15.53 13.76
C LYS A 277 10.46 -14.28 13.83
N SER A 278 10.07 -13.76 12.68
CA SER A 278 8.99 -12.78 12.57
C SER A 278 7.70 -13.38 13.14
N LYS A 279 6.82 -12.52 13.66
CA LYS A 279 5.49 -12.94 14.09
C LYS A 279 4.53 -12.93 12.89
N GLN A 280 3.45 -13.70 12.98
CA GLN A 280 2.34 -13.54 12.04
C GLN A 280 1.72 -12.15 12.23
N GLY A 281 1.35 -11.49 11.12
CA GLY A 281 0.88 -10.11 11.20
C GLY A 281 0.38 -9.55 9.87
N PHE A 282 -0.26 -8.40 9.97
CA PHE A 282 -0.61 -7.55 8.84
C PHE A 282 -0.07 -6.14 9.08
N THR A 283 0.07 -5.37 8.00
CA THR A 283 0.55 -3.99 8.08
C THR A 283 -0.60 -3.01 7.89
N LEU A 284 -0.65 -1.93 8.70
CA LEU A 284 -1.47 -0.75 8.46
C LEU A 284 -0.55 0.38 7.99
N ILE A 285 -0.94 1.04 6.91
CA ILE A 285 -0.24 2.20 6.37
C ILE A 285 -1.22 3.38 6.43
N GLU A 286 -0.79 4.47 7.05
CA GLU A 286 -1.51 5.74 7.07
C GLU A 286 -0.77 6.73 6.17
N PHE A 287 -1.46 7.23 5.16
CA PHE A 287 -0.97 8.29 4.29
C PHE A 287 -1.55 9.63 4.74
N THR A 288 -0.69 10.59 4.95
CA THR A 288 -1.06 11.98 5.21
C THR A 288 -0.39 12.88 4.16
N ASP A 289 -0.74 14.16 4.14
CA ASP A 289 -0.12 15.11 3.20
C ASP A 289 1.42 15.15 3.29
N ASN A 290 1.97 14.94 4.51
CA ASN A 290 3.38 15.17 4.77
C ASN A 290 4.20 13.90 5.03
N GLU A 291 3.58 12.82 5.51
CA GLU A 291 4.31 11.62 5.92
C GLU A 291 3.52 10.34 5.65
N ILE A 292 4.23 9.23 5.62
CA ILE A 292 3.66 7.89 5.62
C ILE A 292 3.96 7.27 6.98
N ARG A 293 2.94 6.69 7.62
CA ARG A 293 3.09 5.96 8.87
C ARG A 293 2.79 4.50 8.66
N ILE A 294 3.60 3.63 9.24
CA ILE A 294 3.47 2.18 9.07
C ILE A 294 3.46 1.51 10.44
N ALA A 295 2.49 0.63 10.68
CA ALA A 295 2.46 -0.27 11.82
C ALA A 295 2.28 -1.71 11.35
N ALA A 296 2.99 -2.66 11.94
CA ALA A 296 2.74 -4.08 11.75
C ALA A 296 2.08 -4.65 13.01
N TYR A 297 0.79 -4.95 12.91
CA TYR A 297 0.00 -5.58 13.97
C TYR A 297 0.25 -7.08 13.99
N VAL A 298 0.50 -7.64 15.17
CA VAL A 298 0.93 -9.04 15.30
C VAL A 298 0.06 -9.87 16.23
N GLU A 299 0.13 -11.17 15.99
CA GLU A 299 -0.50 -12.21 16.84
C GLU A 299 -0.17 -12.04 18.34
N PRO A 300 -1.01 -12.56 19.27
CA PRO A 300 -2.18 -13.41 18.99
C PRO A 300 -3.47 -12.63 18.67
N HIS A 301 -3.59 -11.36 19.07
CA HIS A 301 -4.86 -10.59 18.97
C HIS A 301 -4.77 -9.40 18.02
N PHE A 302 -3.61 -9.17 17.42
CA PHE A 302 -3.37 -8.04 16.51
C PHE A 302 -3.71 -6.66 17.14
N GLU A 303 -3.54 -6.55 18.45
CA GLU A 303 -3.64 -5.32 19.22
C GLU A 303 -2.26 -4.68 19.45
N THR A 304 -1.20 -5.48 19.30
CA THR A 304 0.18 -5.07 19.52
C THR A 304 0.88 -4.86 18.19
N GLU A 305 1.60 -3.75 18.09
CA GLU A 305 2.45 -3.41 16.97
C GLU A 305 3.88 -3.94 17.19
N ILE A 306 4.60 -4.21 16.10
CA ILE A 306 6.03 -4.46 16.17
C ILE A 306 6.75 -3.17 16.58
N ASP A 307 7.50 -3.22 17.69
CA ASP A 307 8.45 -2.17 18.03
C ASP A 307 9.64 -2.21 17.06
N TRP A 308 9.77 -1.19 16.23
CA TRP A 308 10.83 -1.11 15.23
C TRP A 308 12.23 -1.11 15.85
N SER A 309 12.39 -0.66 17.11
CA SER A 309 13.66 -0.72 17.81
C SER A 309 14.19 -2.16 17.97
N THR A 310 13.31 -3.15 17.92
CA THR A 310 13.65 -4.59 18.00
C THR A 310 14.08 -5.17 16.65
N LEU A 311 13.79 -4.47 15.54
CA LEU A 311 14.22 -4.88 14.21
C LEU A 311 15.70 -4.51 13.97
N PRO A 312 16.42 -5.26 13.11
CA PRO A 312 17.78 -4.89 12.76
C PRO A 312 17.84 -3.52 12.08
N THR A 313 18.88 -2.75 12.32
CA THR A 313 19.10 -1.46 11.64
C THR A 313 19.32 -1.63 10.14
N HIS A 314 19.83 -2.81 9.73
CA HIS A 314 20.11 -3.15 8.35
C HIS A 314 19.77 -4.62 8.10
N VAL A 315 19.23 -4.88 6.93
CA VAL A 315 19.13 -6.23 6.35
C VAL A 315 20.11 -6.31 5.19
N ARG A 316 21.09 -7.23 5.29
CA ARG A 316 22.17 -7.36 4.32
C ARG A 316 22.14 -8.71 3.64
N SER A 317 22.29 -8.69 2.33
CA SER A 317 22.44 -9.85 1.46
C SER A 317 23.60 -9.63 0.49
N ALA A 318 23.91 -10.63 -0.34
CA ALA A 318 24.85 -10.44 -1.43
C ALA A 318 24.29 -9.53 -2.55
N ALA A 319 22.96 -9.37 -2.61
CA ALA A 319 22.29 -8.61 -3.65
C ALA A 319 22.04 -7.14 -3.29
N ALA A 320 21.75 -6.87 -2.00
CA ALA A 320 21.40 -5.52 -1.55
C ALA A 320 21.64 -5.36 -0.04
N GLU A 321 21.80 -4.11 0.37
CA GLU A 321 21.69 -3.67 1.75
C GLU A 321 20.50 -2.73 1.87
N LEU A 322 19.61 -3.04 2.80
CA LEU A 322 18.43 -2.23 3.11
C LEU A 322 18.59 -1.68 4.54
N VAL A 323 18.51 -0.37 4.66
CA VAL A 323 18.52 0.32 5.96
C VAL A 323 17.10 0.38 6.49
N ARG A 324 16.88 0.24 7.80
CA ARG A 324 15.53 0.43 8.37
C ARG A 324 15.08 1.88 8.13
N VAL A 325 13.87 2.05 7.62
CA VAL A 325 13.42 3.31 7.00
C VAL A 325 13.41 4.51 7.98
N ASP A 326 13.14 4.29 9.27
CA ASP A 326 13.19 5.32 10.32
C ASP A 326 14.59 5.88 10.62
N LEU A 327 15.62 5.25 10.07
CA LEU A 327 17.03 5.67 10.15
C LEU A 327 17.50 6.40 8.89
N SER A 328 16.57 6.72 7.98
CA SER A 328 16.80 7.44 6.71
C SER A 328 16.16 8.83 6.76
N ASP A 329 16.37 9.60 5.68
CA ASP A 329 15.76 10.91 5.49
C ASP A 329 14.32 10.85 4.92
N LEU A 330 13.76 9.65 4.74
CA LEU A 330 12.38 9.49 4.27
C LEU A 330 11.38 9.88 5.36
N GLU A 331 10.33 10.60 4.98
CA GLU A 331 9.22 10.93 5.87
C GLU A 331 8.28 9.72 6.07
N ILE A 332 8.88 8.61 6.52
CA ILE A 332 8.20 7.34 6.83
C ILE A 332 8.53 6.94 8.27
N LYS A 333 7.49 6.79 9.10
CA LYS A 333 7.63 6.60 10.54
C LYS A 333 6.73 5.47 11.04
N PRO A 334 7.04 4.86 12.20
CA PRO A 334 6.07 3.98 12.86
C PRO A 334 4.83 4.77 13.27
N ILE A 335 3.65 4.14 13.20
CA ILE A 335 2.46 4.67 13.86
C ILE A 335 2.77 4.70 15.35
N ALA A 336 2.58 5.83 16.00
CA ALA A 336 2.79 5.90 17.44
C ALA A 336 1.67 5.11 18.15
N ALA A 337 2.04 4.14 18.99
CA ALA A 337 1.08 3.45 19.84
C ALA A 337 0.24 4.49 20.61
N ALA A 338 -1.07 4.37 20.57
CA ALA A 338 -1.95 5.20 21.38
C ALA A 338 -1.60 4.98 22.86
N ARG A 339 -1.11 6.02 23.52
CA ARG A 339 -0.73 5.98 24.95
C ARG A 339 -1.96 5.92 25.82
#